data_a14c4f57cb835921893cf51923796228
#
_entry.id   a14c4f57cb835921893cf51923796228
#
_cell.length_a   1.000
_cell.length_b   1.000
_cell.length_c   1.000
_cell.angle_alpha   90.00
_cell.angle_beta   90.00
_cell.angle_gamma   90.00
#
_symmetry.space_group_name_H-M   'P 1'
#
loop_
_entity.id
_entity.type
_entity.pdbx_description
1 polymer ?
#
loop_
_entity_poly.entity_id
_entity_poly.type
_entity_poly.pdbx_seq_one_letter_code
_entity_poly.pdbx_strand_id
1 'polypeptide(L)'
;MRFEEIVLPGVVLVNVGLEKDLEKPLEELSLLAKTAGYEVRAILTQHKEHPDKAYYIGTGKLLELKSVAEATESEVVIFDNELSGTQLNNLVQALLVASCVYA
;
A
#
# COMPACT_ATOMS: atom_id res chain seq x y z
N MET A 1 -11.93 -0.86 36.25
CA MET A 1 -12.09 -1.31 34.86
C MET A 1 -10.91 -0.85 34.03
N ARG A 2 -10.36 -1.75 33.28
CA ARG A 2 -9.20 -1.43 32.44
C ARG A 2 -9.60 -1.48 30.98
N PHE A 3 -9.26 -0.42 30.24
CA PHE A 3 -9.44 -0.42 28.81
C PHE A 3 -8.27 -1.14 28.17
N GLU A 4 -8.59 -2.07 27.31
CA GLU A 4 -7.58 -2.66 26.46
C GLU A 4 -7.40 -1.76 25.24
N GLU A 5 -6.15 -1.49 24.90
CA GLU A 5 -5.86 -0.78 23.67
C GLU A 5 -6.25 -1.66 22.49
N ILE A 6 -7.10 -1.11 21.63
CA ILE A 6 -7.41 -1.76 20.36
C ILE A 6 -6.38 -1.30 19.36
N VAL A 7 -5.51 -2.21 18.97
CA VAL A 7 -4.53 -1.94 17.94
C VAL A 7 -5.09 -2.40 16.60
N LEU A 8 -5.40 -1.46 15.74
CA LEU A 8 -5.86 -1.76 14.40
C LEU A 8 -4.68 -2.19 13.52
N PRO A 9 -4.90 -3.14 12.61
CA PRO A 9 -3.85 -3.52 11.67
C PRO A 9 -3.44 -2.32 10.81
N GLY A 10 -2.14 -2.13 10.67
CA GLY A 10 -1.59 -1.03 9.89
C GLY A 10 -1.55 -1.33 8.41
N VAL A 11 -1.79 -0.31 7.61
CA VAL A 11 -1.77 -0.40 6.16
C VAL A 11 -0.98 0.75 5.56
N VAL A 12 -0.24 0.44 4.49
CA VAL A 12 0.41 1.42 3.64
C VAL A 12 -0.40 1.50 2.35
N LEU A 13 -0.77 2.71 1.97
CA LEU A 13 -1.47 2.95 0.71
C LEU A 13 -0.47 3.37 -0.35
N VAL A 14 -0.64 2.87 -1.57
CA VAL A 14 0.25 3.18 -2.69
C VAL A 14 -0.57 3.56 -3.90
N ASN A 15 -0.16 4.63 -4.57
CA ASN A 15 -0.73 5.02 -5.85
C ASN A 15 0.41 5.30 -6.83
N VAL A 16 0.30 4.72 -8.02
CA VAL A 16 1.27 4.88 -9.10
C VAL A 16 0.52 5.41 -10.32
N GLY A 17 1.05 6.43 -10.94
CA GLY A 17 0.42 6.95 -12.14
C GLY A 17 0.99 8.29 -12.58
N LEU A 18 0.21 8.99 -13.38
CA LEU A 18 0.54 10.35 -13.79
C LEU A 18 0.28 11.31 -12.64
N GLU A 19 1.07 12.37 -12.57
CA GLU A 19 1.03 13.33 -11.46
C GLU A 19 -0.38 13.86 -11.13
N LYS A 20 -1.18 14.12 -12.16
CA LYS A 20 -2.54 14.65 -11.99
C LYS A 20 -3.52 13.67 -11.31
N ASP A 21 -3.17 12.39 -11.25
CA ASP A 21 -4.05 11.34 -10.76
C ASP A 21 -3.65 10.82 -9.38
N LEU A 22 -2.64 11.43 -8.75
CA LEU A 22 -2.02 10.85 -7.58
C LEU A 22 -2.66 11.20 -6.22
N GLU A 23 -3.44 12.27 -6.12
CA GLU A 23 -3.98 12.71 -4.83
C GLU A 23 -5.42 12.27 -4.54
N LYS A 24 -6.32 12.50 -5.49
CA LYS A 24 -7.76 12.24 -5.28
C LYS A 24 -8.10 10.77 -4.96
N PRO A 25 -7.55 9.80 -5.69
CA PRO A 25 -7.86 8.39 -5.41
C PRO A 25 -7.48 7.97 -3.98
N LEU A 26 -6.42 8.55 -3.43
CA LEU A 26 -5.94 8.18 -2.11
C LEU A 26 -6.86 8.65 -0.98
N GLU A 27 -7.58 9.75 -1.15
CA GLU A 27 -8.54 10.21 -0.16
C GLU A 27 -9.67 9.19 0.02
N GLU A 28 -10.22 8.70 -1.09
CA GLU A 28 -11.26 7.68 -1.06
C GLU A 28 -10.74 6.36 -0.51
N LEU A 29 -9.57 5.94 -0.96
CA LEU A 29 -8.96 4.71 -0.50
C LEU A 29 -8.65 4.76 1.00
N SER A 30 -8.17 5.90 1.48
CA SER A 30 -7.91 6.11 2.90
C SER A 30 -9.18 5.97 3.73
N LEU A 31 -10.28 6.54 3.25
CA LEU A 31 -11.57 6.41 3.93
C LEU A 31 -12.07 4.96 3.93
N LEU A 32 -11.95 4.28 2.81
CA LEU A 32 -12.34 2.87 2.70
C LEU A 32 -11.52 1.99 3.65
N ALA A 33 -10.22 2.23 3.74
CA ALA A 33 -9.35 1.48 4.65
C ALA A 33 -9.76 1.67 6.11
N LYS A 34 -10.02 2.91 6.51
CA LYS A 34 -10.49 3.22 7.87
C LYS A 34 -11.83 2.56 8.17
N THR A 35 -12.75 2.61 7.22
CA THR A 35 -14.08 1.99 7.36
C THR A 35 -13.95 0.47 7.50
N ALA A 36 -12.97 -0.13 6.84
CA ALA A 36 -12.70 -1.56 6.93
C ALA A 36 -11.96 -1.98 8.22
N GLY A 37 -11.61 -1.03 9.08
CA GLY A 37 -10.96 -1.32 10.35
C GLY A 37 -9.44 -1.27 10.31
N TYR A 38 -8.84 -0.65 9.29
CA TYR A 38 -7.40 -0.49 9.19
C TYR A 38 -6.96 0.90 9.63
N GLU A 39 -5.74 0.98 10.13
CA GLU A 39 -5.09 2.25 10.39
C GLU A 39 -4.13 2.55 9.25
N VAL A 40 -4.35 3.67 8.56
CA VAL A 40 -3.45 4.12 7.49
C VAL A 40 -2.21 4.73 8.14
N ARG A 41 -1.09 4.04 8.02
CA ARG A 41 0.16 4.45 8.67
C ARG A 41 1.13 5.16 7.75
N ALA A 42 0.98 4.98 6.45
CA ALA A 42 1.80 5.68 5.46
C ALA A 42 1.10 5.68 4.11
N ILE A 43 1.46 6.64 3.31
CA ILE A 43 0.98 6.79 1.93
C ILE A 43 2.19 7.04 1.06
N LEU A 44 2.33 6.25 0.00
CA LEU A 44 3.37 6.42 -1.00
C LEU A 44 2.77 6.63 -2.36
N THR A 45 3.38 7.53 -3.12
CA THR A 45 3.00 7.76 -4.51
C THR A 45 4.23 7.66 -5.39
N GLN A 46 4.03 7.24 -6.63
CA GLN A 46 5.08 7.23 -7.63
C GLN A 46 4.53 7.72 -8.95
N HIS A 47 5.19 8.73 -9.52
CA HIS A 47 4.91 9.17 -10.88
C HIS A 47 5.58 8.19 -11.84
N LYS A 48 4.77 7.47 -12.60
CA LYS A 48 5.28 6.47 -13.55
C LYS A 48 4.27 6.29 -14.67
N GLU A 49 4.72 6.44 -15.90
CA GLU A 49 3.83 6.30 -17.06
C GLU A 49 3.46 4.86 -17.38
N HIS A 50 4.42 3.96 -17.18
CA HIS A 50 4.22 2.54 -17.48
C HIS A 50 4.52 1.70 -16.24
N PRO A 51 3.58 0.89 -15.77
CA PRO A 51 3.84 0.04 -14.62
C PRO A 51 4.88 -1.02 -14.94
N ASP A 52 5.67 -1.37 -13.92
CA ASP A 52 6.62 -2.48 -14.02
C ASP A 52 5.85 -3.80 -14.14
N LYS A 53 6.33 -4.70 -14.99
CA LYS A 53 5.63 -5.96 -15.22
C LYS A 53 5.67 -6.90 -14.02
N ALA A 54 6.75 -6.86 -13.23
CA ALA A 54 6.93 -7.76 -12.11
C ALA A 54 6.33 -7.23 -10.82
N TYR A 55 6.48 -5.92 -10.54
CA TYR A 55 6.13 -5.32 -9.26
C TYR A 55 5.16 -4.15 -9.34
N TYR A 56 4.78 -3.72 -10.51
CA TYR A 56 4.00 -2.52 -10.78
C TYR A 56 4.76 -1.22 -10.50
N ILE A 57 5.48 -1.12 -9.39
CA ILE A 57 6.31 0.03 -9.01
C ILE A 57 7.77 -0.20 -9.42
N GLY A 58 8.55 0.87 -9.49
CA GLY A 58 9.97 0.77 -9.76
C GLY A 58 10.73 0.15 -8.59
N THR A 59 11.92 -0.40 -8.87
CA THR A 59 12.72 -1.09 -7.87
C THR A 59 13.14 -0.21 -6.70
N GLY A 60 13.46 1.05 -6.96
CA GLY A 60 13.79 2.00 -5.88
C GLY A 60 12.59 2.25 -4.97
N LYS A 61 11.43 2.44 -5.55
CA LYS A 61 10.18 2.63 -4.78
C LYS A 61 9.80 1.36 -4.03
N LEU A 62 10.08 0.19 -4.61
CA LEU A 62 9.85 -1.08 -3.93
C LEU A 62 10.66 -1.19 -2.64
N LEU A 63 11.92 -0.79 -2.67
CA LEU A 63 12.78 -0.78 -1.48
C LEU A 63 12.28 0.23 -0.44
N GLU A 64 11.86 1.40 -0.88
CA GLU A 64 11.26 2.41 -0.03
C GLU A 64 9.99 1.89 0.64
N LEU A 65 9.12 1.27 -0.13
CA LEU A 65 7.88 0.68 0.37
C LEU A 65 8.15 -0.39 1.42
N LYS A 66 9.13 -1.25 1.18
CA LYS A 66 9.54 -2.27 2.14
C LYS A 66 10.00 -1.64 3.45
N SER A 67 10.86 -0.62 3.38
CA SER A 67 11.35 0.09 4.56
C SER A 67 10.21 0.76 5.33
N VAL A 68 9.27 1.37 4.62
CA VAL A 68 8.12 2.05 5.23
C VAL A 68 7.19 1.04 5.90
N ALA A 69 6.92 -0.07 5.24
CA ALA A 69 6.08 -1.13 5.82
C ALA A 69 6.70 -1.70 7.09
N GLU A 70 8.00 -1.93 7.10
CA GLU A 70 8.72 -2.40 8.29
C GLU A 70 8.69 -1.35 9.41
N ALA A 71 9.01 -0.11 9.10
CA ALA A 71 9.09 0.97 10.09
C ALA A 71 7.73 1.28 10.73
N THR A 72 6.65 1.13 9.98
CA THR A 72 5.29 1.36 10.48
C THR A 72 4.63 0.10 11.02
N GLU A 73 5.33 -1.03 10.96
CA GLU A 73 4.78 -2.33 11.35
C GLU A 73 3.47 -2.63 10.63
N SER A 74 3.40 -2.28 9.35
CA SER A 74 2.21 -2.50 8.53
C SER A 74 2.23 -3.89 7.92
N GLU A 75 1.14 -4.60 8.08
CA GLU A 75 1.00 -5.97 7.58
C GLU A 75 0.36 -6.05 6.19
N VAL A 76 -0.28 -4.96 5.78
CA VAL A 76 -1.05 -4.92 4.54
C VAL A 76 -0.61 -3.71 3.71
N VAL A 77 -0.51 -3.91 2.40
CA VAL A 77 -0.26 -2.85 1.44
C VAL A 77 -1.43 -2.83 0.47
N ILE A 78 -2.03 -1.66 0.28
CA ILE A 78 -3.17 -1.48 -0.61
C ILE A 78 -2.78 -0.53 -1.74
N PHE A 79 -2.88 -1.01 -2.97
CA PHE A 79 -2.65 -0.21 -4.16
C PHE A 79 -3.98 0.36 -4.68
N ASP A 80 -3.95 1.60 -5.09
CA ASP A 80 -5.07 2.22 -5.80
C ASP A 80 -4.92 2.03 -7.32
N ASN A 81 -4.43 0.87 -7.71
CA ASN A 81 -4.18 0.51 -9.09
C ASN A 81 -4.51 -0.97 -9.26
N GLU A 82 -5.09 -1.32 -10.40
CA GLU A 82 -5.35 -2.73 -10.69
C GLU A 82 -4.05 -3.47 -10.96
N LEU A 83 -3.79 -4.51 -10.18
CA LEU A 83 -2.57 -5.32 -10.28
C LEU A 83 -2.90 -6.71 -10.81
N SER A 84 -1.96 -7.28 -11.57
CA SER A 84 -2.07 -8.68 -11.96
C SER A 84 -1.79 -9.60 -10.77
N GLY A 85 -2.25 -10.85 -10.86
CA GLY A 85 -1.96 -11.85 -9.83
C GLY A 85 -0.47 -12.06 -9.64
N THR A 86 0.31 -12.03 -10.72
CA THR A 86 1.77 -12.15 -10.67
C THR A 86 2.39 -10.99 -9.91
N GLN A 87 1.95 -9.77 -10.19
CA GLN A 87 2.44 -8.58 -9.48
C GLN A 87 2.11 -8.64 -8.00
N LEU A 88 0.88 -9.01 -7.64
CA LEU A 88 0.47 -9.16 -6.24
C LEU A 88 1.35 -10.18 -5.50
N ASN A 89 1.54 -11.33 -6.09
CA ASN A 89 2.36 -12.39 -5.49
C ASN A 89 3.81 -11.95 -5.32
N ASN A 90 4.39 -11.32 -6.33
CA ASN A 90 5.76 -10.82 -6.27
C ASN A 90 5.92 -9.75 -5.19
N LEU A 91 4.95 -8.86 -5.06
CA LEU A 91 4.97 -7.81 -4.04
C LEU A 91 4.91 -8.38 -2.62
N VAL A 92 4.01 -9.33 -2.38
CA VAL A 92 3.90 -9.98 -1.07
C VAL A 92 5.23 -10.61 -0.67
N GLN A 93 5.88 -11.32 -1.59
CA GLN A 93 7.15 -11.96 -1.31
C GLN A 93 8.29 -10.96 -1.11
N ALA A 94 8.35 -9.93 -1.95
CA ALA A 94 9.41 -8.93 -1.87
C ALA A 94 9.29 -8.03 -0.64
N LEU A 95 8.07 -7.66 -0.27
CA LEU A 95 7.80 -6.76 0.85
C LEU A 95 7.75 -7.48 2.20
N LEU A 96 7.61 -8.80 2.19
CA LEU A 96 7.44 -9.60 3.40
C LEU A 96 6.24 -9.14 4.24
N VAL A 97 5.18 -8.73 3.57
CA VAL A 97 3.92 -8.35 4.22
C VAL A 97 2.94 -9.51 4.20
N ALA A 98 1.97 -9.47 5.10
CA ALA A 98 0.96 -10.52 5.18
C ALA A 98 0.03 -10.52 3.96
N SER A 99 -0.23 -9.35 3.40
CA SER A 99 -1.15 -9.22 2.27
C SER A 99 -0.83 -7.98 1.43
N CYS A 100 -1.02 -8.10 0.13
CA CYS A 100 -0.98 -6.99 -0.79
C CYS A 100 -2.23 -7.10 -1.68
N VAL A 101 -3.02 -6.05 -1.70
CA VAL A 101 -4.27 -6.03 -2.45
C VAL A 101 -4.40 -4.72 -3.23
N TYR A 102 -5.38 -4.65 -4.10
CA TYR A 102 -5.72 -3.40 -4.76
C TYR A 102 -7.22 -3.11 -4.65
N ALA A 103 -7.53 -1.85 -4.78
CA ALA A 103 -8.91 -1.39 -4.73
C ALA A 103 -9.23 -0.50 -5.93
#